data_5c98017914af570ecdd07b26f72fab9c
#
_entry.id   5c98017914af570ecdd07b26f72fab9c
#
_cell.length_a   1.000
_cell.length_b   1.000
_cell.length_c   1.000
_cell.angle_alpha   90.00
_cell.angle_beta   90.00
_cell.angle_gamma   90.00
#
_symmetry.space_group_name_H-M   'P 1'
#
loop_
_entity.id
_entity.type
_entity.pdbx_description
1 polymer ?
#
loop_
_entity_poly.entity_id
_entity_poly.type
_entity_poly.pdbx_seq_one_letter_code
_entity_poly.pdbx_strand_id
1 'polypeptide(L)'
;MTHDMARGRRIREAISRGKFRKVHALAAELDVSVAAVSRWQNGGHTSLESACALADLLDVSLDWLLLGRGTMDWHRNSAISATELQMVLALRNRSAATRSNLVGLVESIPPEHP
;
A
#
# COMPACT_ATOMS: atom_id res chain seq x y z
N MET A 1 18.96 -18.01 -1.51
CA MET A 1 17.97 -16.93 -1.60
C MET A 1 17.26 -16.80 -0.26
N THR A 2 17.27 -15.61 0.31
CA THR A 2 16.62 -15.35 1.58
C THR A 2 15.12 -15.12 1.41
N HIS A 3 14.34 -15.69 2.31
CA HIS A 3 12.90 -15.41 2.38
C HIS A 3 12.68 -14.04 2.99
N ASP A 4 11.72 -13.30 2.47
CA ASP A 4 11.29 -12.04 3.05
C ASP A 4 10.00 -12.28 3.82
N MET A 5 10.14 -12.58 5.10
CA MET A 5 9.00 -12.91 5.97
C MET A 5 8.07 -11.72 6.17
N ALA A 6 8.61 -10.50 6.19
CA ALA A 6 7.79 -9.28 6.33
C ALA A 6 6.91 -9.10 5.09
N ARG A 7 7.46 -9.30 3.90
CA ARG A 7 6.69 -9.26 2.66
C ARG A 7 5.61 -10.34 2.65
N GLY A 8 5.96 -11.55 3.08
CA GLY A 8 4.98 -12.65 3.18
C GLY A 8 3.80 -12.30 4.06
N ARG A 9 4.06 -11.67 5.20
CA ARG A 9 3.00 -11.22 6.12
C ARG A 9 2.11 -10.16 5.48
N ARG A 10 2.69 -9.22 4.72
CA ARG A 10 1.90 -8.21 4.02
C ARG A 10 1.00 -8.83 2.94
N ILE A 11 1.53 -9.81 2.20
CA ILE A 11 0.75 -10.55 1.20
C ILE A 11 -0.42 -11.25 1.88
N ARG A 12 -0.17 -11.92 3.00
CA ARG A 12 -1.19 -12.60 3.78
C ARG A 12 -2.27 -11.63 4.27
N GLU A 13 -1.86 -10.47 4.77
CA GLU A 13 -2.78 -9.43 5.21
C GLU A 13 -3.63 -8.92 4.05
N ALA A 14 -3.03 -8.65 2.90
CA ALA A 14 -3.75 -8.18 1.71
C ALA A 14 -4.81 -9.19 1.27
N ILE A 15 -4.47 -10.47 1.27
CA ILE A 15 -5.40 -11.53 0.89
C ILE A 15 -6.55 -11.60 1.89
N SER A 16 -6.27 -11.53 3.19
CA SER A 16 -7.30 -11.65 4.23
C SER A 16 -8.30 -10.50 4.20
N ARG A 17 -7.88 -9.32 3.75
CA ARG A 17 -8.74 -8.13 3.64
C ARG A 17 -9.41 -8.00 2.27
N GLY A 18 -8.96 -8.76 1.29
CA GLY A 18 -9.49 -8.70 -0.06
C GLY A 18 -10.75 -9.53 -0.24
N LYS A 19 -11.35 -9.40 -1.43
CA LYS A 19 -12.54 -10.17 -1.79
C LYS A 19 -12.26 -11.65 -2.03
N PHE A 20 -11.00 -12.01 -2.26
CA PHE A 20 -10.57 -13.40 -2.47
C PHE A 20 -9.90 -13.92 -1.20
N ARG A 21 -10.69 -14.17 -0.16
CA ARG A 21 -10.15 -14.64 1.12
C ARG A 21 -9.62 -16.07 1.04
N LYS A 22 -10.14 -16.87 0.12
CA LYS A 22 -9.71 -18.24 -0.05
C LYS A 22 -8.58 -18.30 -1.07
N VAL A 23 -7.49 -18.94 -0.69
CA VAL A 23 -6.29 -19.05 -1.52
C VAL A 23 -6.61 -19.73 -2.86
N HIS A 24 -7.51 -20.72 -2.87
CA HIS A 24 -7.90 -21.41 -4.10
C HIS A 24 -8.54 -20.47 -5.12
N ALA A 25 -9.44 -19.61 -4.67
CA ALA A 25 -10.11 -18.64 -5.53
C ALA A 25 -9.11 -17.61 -6.08
N LEU A 26 -8.23 -17.14 -5.24
CA LEU A 26 -7.18 -16.19 -5.63
C LEU A 26 -6.23 -16.80 -6.66
N ALA A 27 -5.77 -18.03 -6.41
CA ALA A 27 -4.86 -18.74 -7.31
C ALA A 27 -5.51 -18.96 -8.69
N ALA A 28 -6.78 -19.34 -8.70
CA ALA A 28 -7.52 -19.53 -9.96
C ALA A 28 -7.62 -18.22 -10.75
N GLU A 29 -7.91 -17.10 -10.08
CA GLU A 29 -8.01 -15.80 -10.72
C GLU A 29 -6.68 -15.33 -11.29
N LEU A 30 -5.58 -15.63 -10.61
CA LEU A 30 -4.23 -15.27 -11.06
C LEU A 30 -3.62 -16.30 -12.04
N ASP A 31 -4.33 -17.39 -12.29
CA ASP A 31 -3.83 -18.49 -13.13
C ASP A 31 -2.49 -19.04 -12.63
N VAL A 32 -2.41 -19.26 -11.33
CA VAL A 32 -1.24 -19.84 -10.67
C VAL A 32 -1.68 -20.99 -9.76
N SER A 33 -0.72 -21.78 -9.28
CA SER A 33 -1.02 -22.86 -8.35
C SER A 33 -1.25 -22.33 -6.94
N VAL A 34 -2.02 -23.06 -6.13
CA VAL A 34 -2.19 -22.77 -4.70
C VAL A 34 -0.83 -22.80 -4.01
N ALA A 35 0.06 -23.71 -4.42
CA ALA A 35 1.40 -23.80 -3.86
C ALA A 35 2.20 -22.51 -4.10
N ALA A 36 2.03 -21.87 -5.25
CA ALA A 36 2.70 -20.59 -5.54
C ALA A 36 2.23 -19.51 -4.59
N VAL A 37 0.92 -19.36 -4.39
CA VAL A 37 0.37 -18.38 -3.46
C VAL A 37 0.85 -18.65 -2.04
N SER A 38 0.85 -19.90 -1.62
CA SER A 38 1.35 -20.31 -0.30
C SER A 38 2.82 -19.92 -0.13
N ARG A 39 3.63 -20.14 -1.16
CA ARG A 39 5.05 -19.76 -1.14
C ARG A 39 5.22 -18.25 -0.95
N TRP A 40 4.42 -17.44 -1.64
CA TRP A 40 4.46 -15.99 -1.49
C TRP A 40 4.12 -15.56 -0.05
N GLN A 41 3.09 -16.16 0.54
CA GLN A 41 2.67 -15.87 1.92
C GLN A 41 3.74 -16.24 2.95
N ASN A 42 4.64 -17.13 2.60
CA ASN A 42 5.74 -17.56 3.46
C ASN A 42 7.06 -16.86 3.13
N GLY A 43 7.00 -15.79 2.35
CA GLY A 43 8.16 -14.96 2.05
C GLY A 43 9.03 -15.48 0.92
N GLY A 44 8.59 -16.49 0.20
CA GLY A 44 9.31 -17.04 -0.94
C GLY A 44 9.29 -16.10 -2.14
N HIS A 45 10.10 -16.45 -3.14
CA HIS A 45 10.24 -15.63 -4.35
C HIS A 45 8.90 -15.38 -5.04
N THR A 46 8.69 -14.12 -5.39
CA THR A 46 7.55 -13.68 -6.19
C THR A 46 8.09 -12.91 -7.39
N SER A 47 7.73 -13.35 -8.60
CA SER A 47 8.16 -12.65 -9.80
C SER A 47 7.53 -11.24 -9.85
N LEU A 48 8.14 -10.36 -10.61
CA LEU A 48 7.60 -9.01 -10.82
C LEU A 48 6.18 -9.09 -11.40
N GLU A 49 5.98 -9.95 -12.39
CA GLU A 49 4.66 -10.13 -13.00
C GLU A 49 3.61 -10.57 -12.00
N SER A 50 3.95 -11.55 -11.15
CA SER A 50 3.04 -12.05 -10.12
C SER A 50 2.76 -10.98 -9.07
N ALA A 51 3.77 -10.21 -8.67
CA ALA A 51 3.61 -9.13 -7.71
C ALA A 51 2.67 -8.05 -8.24
N CYS A 52 2.84 -7.64 -9.49
CA CYS A 52 1.98 -6.65 -10.13
C CYS A 52 0.54 -7.14 -10.27
N ALA A 53 0.37 -8.38 -10.71
CA ALA A 53 -0.95 -8.99 -10.85
C ALA A 53 -1.66 -9.09 -9.49
N LEU A 54 -0.92 -9.49 -8.47
CA LEU A 54 -1.45 -9.62 -7.12
C LEU A 54 -1.89 -8.26 -6.55
N ALA A 55 -1.04 -7.24 -6.69
CA ALA A 55 -1.34 -5.89 -6.21
C ALA A 55 -2.57 -5.31 -6.93
N ASP A 56 -2.65 -5.53 -8.23
CA ASP A 56 -3.76 -5.05 -9.05
C ASP A 56 -5.08 -5.74 -8.67
N LEU A 57 -5.05 -7.06 -8.56
CA LEU A 57 -6.25 -7.85 -8.23
C LEU A 57 -6.77 -7.54 -6.83
N LEU A 58 -5.87 -7.40 -5.85
CA LEU A 58 -6.24 -7.10 -4.47
C LEU A 58 -6.42 -5.60 -4.23
N ASP A 59 -6.11 -4.78 -5.23
CA ASP A 59 -6.20 -3.32 -5.15
C ASP A 59 -5.42 -2.75 -3.97
N VAL A 60 -4.16 -3.14 -3.87
CA VAL A 60 -3.24 -2.66 -2.84
C VAL A 60 -2.04 -1.98 -3.48
N SER A 61 -1.40 -1.09 -2.71
CA SER A 61 -0.19 -0.40 -3.15
C SER A 61 0.96 -1.40 -3.35
N LEU A 62 1.57 -1.37 -4.52
CA LEU A 62 2.73 -2.21 -4.81
C LEU A 62 3.92 -1.85 -3.93
N ASP A 63 4.11 -0.56 -3.65
CA ASP A 63 5.19 -0.07 -2.79
C ASP A 63 5.03 -0.62 -1.37
N TRP A 64 3.80 -0.61 -0.84
CA TRP A 64 3.51 -1.21 0.45
C TRP A 64 3.70 -2.73 0.42
N LEU A 65 3.17 -3.39 -0.60
CA LEU A 65 3.20 -4.86 -0.68
C LEU A 65 4.62 -5.39 -0.70
N LEU A 66 5.49 -4.81 -1.52
CA LEU A 66 6.85 -5.30 -1.74
C LEU A 66 7.86 -4.73 -0.75
N LEU A 67 7.76 -3.44 -0.44
CA LEU A 67 8.78 -2.73 0.33
C LEU A 67 8.31 -2.31 1.73
N GLY A 68 7.02 -2.42 2.00
CA GLY A 68 6.47 -1.99 3.28
C GLY A 68 6.41 -0.49 3.48
N ARG A 69 6.42 0.28 2.38
CA ARG A 69 6.35 1.75 2.42
C ARG A 69 4.91 2.21 2.30
N GLY A 70 4.56 3.25 3.06
CA GLY A 70 3.22 3.79 3.03
C GLY A 70 2.21 2.83 3.65
N THR A 71 1.00 2.85 3.12
CA THR A 71 -0.10 2.00 3.59
C THR A 71 -0.64 1.14 2.44
N MET A 72 -1.41 0.12 2.80
CA MET A 72 -2.02 -0.80 1.83
C MET A 72 -2.82 -0.07 0.76
N ASP A 73 -3.52 0.99 1.13
CA ASP A 73 -4.39 1.76 0.24
C ASP A 73 -3.76 3.08 -0.24
N TRP A 74 -2.45 3.23 -0.08
CA TRP A 74 -1.73 4.47 -0.40
C TRP A 74 -2.00 4.95 -1.82
N HIS A 75 -2.05 4.04 -2.80
CA HIS A 75 -2.29 4.37 -4.20
C HIS A 75 -3.67 5.01 -4.43
N ARG A 76 -4.66 4.70 -3.57
CA ARG A 76 -6.00 5.28 -3.64
C ARG A 76 -6.08 6.63 -2.93
N ASN A 77 -5.32 6.77 -1.84
CA ASN A 77 -5.34 7.96 -1.00
C ASN A 77 -4.30 9.00 -1.41
N SER A 78 -3.42 8.66 -2.35
CA SER A 78 -2.33 9.53 -2.78
C SER A 78 -2.66 10.33 -4.04
N ALA A 79 -3.91 10.36 -4.47
CA ALA A 79 -4.35 11.19 -5.59
C ALA A 79 -4.36 12.65 -5.14
N ILE A 80 -3.16 13.25 -5.08
CA ILE A 80 -2.96 14.63 -4.65
C ILE A 80 -3.11 15.53 -5.87
N SER A 81 -3.93 16.58 -5.76
CA SER A 81 -4.08 17.58 -6.82
C SER A 81 -2.78 18.37 -6.98
N ALA A 82 -2.63 19.04 -8.13
CA ALA A 82 -1.47 19.91 -8.36
C ALA A 82 -1.38 21.00 -7.31
N THR A 83 -2.50 21.55 -6.88
CA THR A 83 -2.55 22.58 -5.82
C THR A 83 -2.07 22.02 -4.49
N GLU A 84 -2.54 20.83 -4.12
CA GLU A 84 -2.12 20.18 -2.87
C GLU A 84 -0.63 19.85 -2.91
N LEU A 85 -0.12 19.39 -4.05
CA LEU A 85 1.31 19.12 -4.21
C LEU A 85 2.14 20.39 -4.01
N GLN A 86 1.70 21.52 -4.57
CA GLN A 86 2.38 22.80 -4.36
C GLN A 86 2.44 23.17 -2.87
N MET A 87 1.37 22.94 -2.13
CA MET A 87 1.34 23.17 -0.69
C MET A 87 2.36 22.31 0.04
N VAL A 88 2.42 21.02 -0.30
CA VAL A 88 3.39 20.08 0.30
C VAL A 88 4.82 20.52 0.01
N LEU A 89 5.12 20.89 -1.23
CA LEU A 89 6.46 21.32 -1.63
C LEU A 89 6.86 22.62 -0.92
N ALA A 90 5.92 23.56 -0.77
CA ALA A 90 6.16 24.78 -0.03
C ALA A 90 6.51 24.50 1.44
N LEU A 91 5.82 23.54 2.06
CA LEU A 91 6.05 23.14 3.45
C LEU A 91 7.41 22.49 3.66
N ARG A 92 7.91 21.76 2.66
CA ARG A 92 9.20 21.05 2.76
C ARG A 92 10.37 22.00 3.02
N ASN A 93 10.29 23.23 2.53
CA ASN A 93 11.35 24.22 2.68
C ASN A 93 11.22 25.08 3.91
N ARG A 94 10.31 24.76 4.81
CA ARG A 94 10.08 25.52 6.06
C ARG A 94 10.60 24.72 7.25
N SER A 95 10.84 25.44 8.36
CA SER A 95 11.29 24.80 9.59
C SER A 95 10.23 23.84 10.14
N ALA A 96 10.66 22.89 10.97
CA ALA A 96 9.74 21.97 11.63
C ALA A 96 8.72 22.72 12.49
N ALA A 97 9.15 23.81 13.17
CA ALA A 97 8.27 24.64 13.98
C ALA A 97 7.18 25.31 13.14
N THR A 98 7.56 25.86 11.97
CA THR A 98 6.60 26.47 11.05
C THR A 98 5.57 25.45 10.55
N ARG A 99 6.04 24.26 10.16
CA ARG A 99 5.16 23.19 9.69
C ARG A 99 4.18 22.77 10.78
N SER A 100 4.66 22.60 12.00
CA SER A 100 3.83 22.22 13.14
C SER A 100 2.77 23.29 13.45
N ASN A 101 3.15 24.56 13.40
CA ASN A 101 2.22 25.67 13.62
C ASN A 101 1.13 25.73 12.55
N LEU A 102 1.49 25.49 11.30
CA LEU A 102 0.52 25.47 10.21
C LEU A 102 -0.46 24.31 10.32
N VAL A 103 0.02 23.13 10.67
CA VAL A 103 -0.84 21.96 10.91
C VAL A 103 -1.80 22.26 12.07
N GLY A 104 -1.28 22.83 13.16
CA GLY A 104 -2.10 23.22 14.29
C GLY A 104 -3.20 24.22 13.91
N LEU A 105 -2.85 25.20 13.07
CA LEU A 105 -3.84 26.16 12.57
C LEU A 105 -4.93 25.48 11.77
N VAL A 106 -4.56 24.60 10.84
CA VAL A 106 -5.53 23.87 9.99
C VAL A 106 -6.43 22.99 10.86
N GLU A 107 -5.86 22.29 11.83
CA GLU A 107 -6.62 21.41 12.73
C GLU A 107 -7.59 22.18 13.63
N SER A 108 -7.32 23.46 13.90
CA SER A 108 -8.20 24.31 14.72
C SER A 108 -9.44 24.77 13.95
N ILE A 109 -9.46 24.61 12.63
CA ILE A 109 -10.56 25.02 11.76
C ILE A 109 -11.38 23.78 11.43
N PRO A 110 -12.71 23.78 11.73
CA PRO A 110 -13.55 22.64 11.38
C PRO A 110 -13.56 22.38 9.87
N PRO A 111 -13.53 21.12 9.44
CA PRO A 111 -13.62 20.80 8.02
C PRO A 111 -14.98 21.20 7.46
N GLU A 112 -15.00 21.68 6.22
CA GLU A 112 -16.24 22.07 5.55
C GLU A 112 -17.11 20.87 5.23
N HIS A 113 -16.45 19.72 4.93
CA HIS A 113 -17.12 18.47 4.59
C HIS A 113 -16.58 17.38 5.52
N PRO A 114 -17.40 16.87 6.43
CA PRO A 114 -17.01 15.79 7.33
C PRO A 114 -16.77 14.49 6.59
#